data_349df7922ec8a0e7da18ac1ea1bf9aff
#
_entry.id   349df7922ec8a0e7da18ac1ea1bf9aff
#
_cell.length_a   1.000
_cell.length_b   1.000
_cell.length_c   1.000
_cell.angle_alpha   90.00
_cell.angle_beta   90.00
_cell.angle_gamma   90.00
#
_symmetry.space_group_name_H-M   'P 1'
#
loop_
_entity.id
_entity.type
_entity.pdbx_description
1 polymer ?
#
loop_
_entity_poly.entity_id
_entity_poly.type
_entity_poly.pdbx_seq_one_letter_code
_entity_poly.pdbx_strand_id
1 'polypeptide(L)'
;MKKLNIAIIGLGNIGSYLFKYLKKNKTILAKKNNCIPIVTYVSAKNKKRNRGFKIDKKIWLDNYLDATKSKNVDLIIELIGGAEGPAKKLVFNALKNKKHVVTANKALIAKYGDQLSKIAEKNKVNLEFEASVCGGVPIIRSLKEGLIANKINKVFGILNGTSNYILSSMDKEKKSFKEVLNNAQRLGYAESNPTADLNGDDVSSKLKILSSLCFNSFLNDNIHVEGIKDIDKDDINYADKLGYKIKLLGYAELIGKHIYQRVHPTLIKSISYTASIDGVLNAIIIDGIPVGQSIIQGEGAGPAATTSALVSDISSILRGNIKFPFSISNKERKKLNFKNISERYFSAYLRFEVKDKPGVLSNITKIFSNNNVSIKRLIQDPKKNKKASSIIIITHLSKDKSLNKIIKIINNRSYIKKRSKLIRIDDN
;
A
#
# COMPACT_ATOMS: atom_id res chain seq x y z
N MET A 1 36.66 15.03 0.91
CA MET A 1 35.41 14.24 0.92
C MET A 1 35.19 13.64 -0.44
N LYS A 2 34.78 12.36 -0.48
CA LYS A 2 34.25 11.71 -1.69
C LYS A 2 33.07 12.51 -2.27
N LYS A 3 32.87 12.42 -3.58
CA LYS A 3 31.72 13.00 -4.28
C LYS A 3 30.86 11.87 -4.81
N LEU A 4 29.53 11.99 -4.74
CA LEU A 4 28.55 11.11 -5.38
C LEU A 4 27.77 11.94 -6.42
N ASN A 5 27.92 11.58 -7.68
CA ASN A 5 27.31 12.26 -8.81
C ASN A 5 25.93 11.66 -9.09
N ILE A 6 24.92 12.50 -9.06
CA ILE A 6 23.50 12.10 -9.08
C ILE A 6 22.83 12.61 -10.35
N ALA A 7 22.12 11.73 -11.05
CA ALA A 7 21.18 12.11 -12.09
C ALA A 7 19.74 11.93 -11.59
N ILE A 8 18.92 13.00 -11.65
CA ILE A 8 17.50 12.95 -11.30
C ILE A 8 16.67 12.88 -12.59
N ILE A 9 16.01 11.75 -12.81
CA ILE A 9 15.21 11.50 -14.00
C ILE A 9 13.71 11.46 -13.62
N GLY A 10 13.01 12.52 -14.04
CA GLY A 10 11.63 12.80 -13.67
C GLY A 10 11.53 14.03 -12.75
N LEU A 11 11.41 15.24 -13.32
CA LEU A 11 11.23 16.49 -12.58
C LEU A 11 9.75 16.91 -12.51
N GLY A 12 8.92 15.98 -12.02
CA GLY A 12 7.56 16.28 -11.56
C GLY A 12 7.58 16.98 -10.20
N ASN A 13 6.47 16.91 -9.45
CA ASN A 13 6.38 17.54 -8.13
C ASN A 13 7.44 17.02 -7.15
N ILE A 14 7.60 15.69 -7.07
CA ILE A 14 8.58 15.03 -6.20
C ILE A 14 10.02 15.37 -6.63
N GLY A 15 10.34 15.17 -7.92
CA GLY A 15 11.71 15.41 -8.42
C GLY A 15 12.14 16.87 -8.31
N SER A 16 11.21 17.82 -8.51
CA SER A 16 11.47 19.24 -8.31
C SER A 16 11.72 19.59 -6.85
N TYR A 17 10.96 18.98 -5.94
CA TYR A 17 11.17 19.17 -4.49
C TYR A 17 12.50 18.57 -4.06
N LEU A 18 12.82 17.34 -4.47
CA LEU A 18 14.08 16.68 -4.18
C LEU A 18 15.30 17.49 -4.71
N PHE A 19 15.23 18.00 -5.93
CA PHE A 19 16.28 18.83 -6.51
C PHE A 19 16.58 20.05 -5.64
N LYS A 20 15.54 20.80 -5.25
CA LYS A 20 15.68 21.96 -4.35
C LYS A 20 16.25 21.54 -2.99
N TYR A 21 15.76 20.44 -2.44
CA TYR A 21 16.18 19.93 -1.14
C TYR A 21 17.67 19.55 -1.14
N LEU A 22 18.13 18.80 -2.12
CA LEU A 22 19.54 18.40 -2.24
C LEU A 22 20.45 19.61 -2.42
N LYS A 23 20.03 20.60 -3.20
CA LYS A 23 20.81 21.85 -3.38
C LYS A 23 20.91 22.63 -2.08
N LYS A 24 19.80 22.83 -1.37
CA LYS A 24 19.73 23.58 -0.10
C LYS A 24 20.51 22.90 1.02
N ASN A 25 20.40 21.58 1.13
CA ASN A 25 20.93 20.82 2.25
C ASN A 25 22.28 20.11 1.94
N LYS A 26 22.93 20.47 0.84
CA LYS A 26 24.17 19.83 0.38
C LYS A 26 25.24 19.72 1.45
N THR A 27 25.51 20.81 2.17
CA THR A 27 26.55 20.86 3.21
C THR A 27 26.23 19.98 4.41
N ILE A 28 24.98 20.00 4.89
CA ILE A 28 24.59 19.15 6.02
C ILE A 28 24.58 17.67 5.66
N LEU A 29 24.15 17.33 4.44
CA LEU A 29 24.20 15.96 3.94
C LEU A 29 25.63 15.47 3.78
N ALA A 30 26.53 16.34 3.28
CA ALA A 30 27.95 16.02 3.16
C ALA A 30 28.58 15.73 4.52
N LYS A 31 28.32 16.57 5.53
CA LYS A 31 28.83 16.38 6.89
C LYS A 31 28.34 15.07 7.52
N LYS A 32 27.01 14.79 7.40
CA LYS A 32 26.40 13.58 7.99
C LYS A 32 26.83 12.28 7.34
N ASN A 33 27.24 12.30 6.08
CA ASN A 33 27.54 11.10 5.29
C ASN A 33 29.02 10.98 4.90
N ASN A 34 29.86 11.96 5.26
CA ASN A 34 31.26 12.08 4.82
C ASN A 34 31.45 11.96 3.29
N CYS A 35 30.43 12.37 2.54
CA CYS A 35 30.38 12.31 1.08
C CYS A 35 29.47 13.42 0.54
N ILE A 36 29.91 14.10 -0.53
CA ILE A 36 29.20 15.26 -1.10
C ILE A 36 28.22 14.81 -2.17
N PRO A 37 26.89 14.99 -2.00
CA PRO A 37 25.95 14.76 -3.08
C PRO A 37 26.02 15.89 -4.12
N ILE A 38 26.20 15.54 -5.39
CA ILE A 38 26.26 16.49 -6.51
C ILE A 38 25.22 16.10 -7.53
N VAL A 39 24.22 16.96 -7.76
CA VAL A 39 23.28 16.76 -8.88
C VAL A 39 23.99 17.17 -10.17
N THR A 40 24.43 16.18 -10.92
CA THR A 40 25.19 16.35 -12.18
C THR A 40 24.26 16.51 -13.35
N TYR A 41 23.17 15.74 -13.39
CA TYR A 41 22.21 15.79 -14.50
C TYR A 41 20.77 15.71 -14.01
N VAL A 42 19.90 16.31 -14.82
CA VAL A 42 18.44 16.23 -14.67
C VAL A 42 17.79 16.01 -16.04
N SER A 43 16.67 15.27 -16.06
CA SER A 43 15.85 15.10 -17.26
C SER A 43 14.38 14.97 -16.94
N ALA A 44 13.51 15.43 -17.84
CA ALA A 44 12.07 15.23 -17.76
C ALA A 44 11.42 15.34 -19.14
N LYS A 45 10.24 14.72 -19.31
CA LYS A 45 9.49 14.72 -20.57
C LYS A 45 9.22 16.14 -21.11
N ASN A 46 8.86 17.08 -20.24
CA ASN A 46 8.60 18.48 -20.63
C ASN A 46 9.69 19.41 -20.06
N LYS A 47 10.65 19.79 -20.91
CA LYS A 47 11.76 20.70 -20.58
C LYS A 47 11.25 22.10 -20.24
N LYS A 48 10.21 22.58 -20.93
CA LYS A 48 9.68 23.96 -20.82
C LYS A 48 8.72 24.15 -19.63
N ARG A 49 8.34 23.08 -18.92
CA ARG A 49 7.45 23.18 -17.73
C ARG A 49 8.02 24.14 -16.70
N ASN A 50 7.23 25.12 -16.28
CA ASN A 50 7.59 25.99 -15.16
C ASN A 50 7.61 25.15 -13.86
N ARG A 51 8.75 25.13 -13.16
CA ARG A 51 8.98 24.43 -11.91
C ARG A 51 9.20 25.37 -10.72
N GLY A 52 9.02 26.69 -10.96
CA GLY A 52 9.27 27.71 -9.94
C GLY A 52 10.75 27.92 -9.60
N PHE A 53 11.68 27.43 -10.45
CA PHE A 53 13.12 27.65 -10.32
C PHE A 53 13.83 27.44 -11.67
N LYS A 54 15.00 28.08 -11.81
CA LYS A 54 15.85 27.93 -12.99
C LYS A 54 16.75 26.70 -12.84
N ILE A 55 16.89 25.94 -13.93
CA ILE A 55 17.82 24.81 -14.07
C ILE A 55 18.90 25.24 -15.06
N ASP A 56 20.17 25.05 -14.69
CA ASP A 56 21.29 25.30 -15.57
C ASP A 56 21.20 24.36 -16.80
N LYS A 57 21.32 24.94 -17.99
CA LYS A 57 21.31 24.17 -19.25
C LYS A 57 22.40 23.11 -19.30
N LYS A 58 23.52 23.32 -18.63
CA LYS A 58 24.67 22.38 -18.57
C LYS A 58 24.35 21.06 -17.89
N ILE A 59 23.40 21.03 -16.95
CA ILE A 59 22.98 19.82 -16.25
C ILE A 59 21.75 19.15 -16.85
N TRP A 60 21.17 19.72 -17.90
CA TRP A 60 19.98 19.18 -18.55
C TRP A 60 20.35 18.11 -19.58
N LEU A 61 19.79 16.90 -19.46
CA LEU A 61 19.87 15.86 -20.48
C LEU A 61 18.58 15.82 -21.29
N ASP A 62 18.70 15.92 -22.60
CA ASP A 62 17.56 15.78 -23.54
C ASP A 62 17.18 14.29 -23.67
N ASN A 63 18.18 13.39 -23.74
CA ASN A 63 17.94 11.96 -23.66
C ASN A 63 18.27 11.45 -22.26
N TYR A 64 17.26 11.03 -21.50
CA TYR A 64 17.40 10.55 -20.13
C TYR A 64 18.29 9.27 -20.00
N LEU A 65 18.41 8.48 -21.07
CA LEU A 65 19.24 7.26 -21.07
C LEU A 65 20.72 7.55 -21.09
N ASP A 66 21.16 8.75 -21.50
CA ASP A 66 22.57 9.11 -21.51
C ASP A 66 23.15 9.14 -20.08
N ALA A 67 22.31 9.44 -19.09
CA ALA A 67 22.69 9.31 -17.67
C ALA A 67 23.21 7.90 -17.32
N THR A 68 22.66 6.85 -17.94
CA THR A 68 23.03 5.46 -17.62
C THR A 68 24.42 5.10 -18.11
N LYS A 69 24.93 5.76 -19.15
CA LYS A 69 26.24 5.51 -19.78
C LYS A 69 27.31 6.50 -19.31
N SER A 70 26.93 7.63 -18.73
CA SER A 70 27.84 8.70 -18.35
C SER A 70 28.81 8.23 -17.24
N LYS A 71 30.13 8.49 -17.44
CA LYS A 71 31.13 8.27 -16.39
C LYS A 71 30.98 9.24 -15.23
N ASN A 72 30.30 10.39 -15.45
CA ASN A 72 30.03 11.41 -14.45
C ASN A 72 28.70 11.18 -13.70
N VAL A 73 28.22 9.96 -13.65
CA VAL A 73 27.02 9.57 -12.87
C VAL A 73 27.33 8.31 -12.09
N ASP A 74 27.10 8.35 -10.80
CA ASP A 74 27.23 7.22 -9.88
C ASP A 74 25.85 6.66 -9.49
N LEU A 75 24.88 7.56 -9.31
CA LEU A 75 23.53 7.27 -8.83
C LEU A 75 22.46 7.86 -9.77
N ILE A 76 21.48 7.04 -10.13
CA ILE A 76 20.28 7.47 -10.86
C ILE A 76 19.08 7.43 -9.91
N ILE A 77 18.35 8.55 -9.85
CA ILE A 77 17.08 8.65 -9.13
C ILE A 77 15.95 8.62 -10.16
N GLU A 78 15.15 7.55 -10.15
CA GLU A 78 14.02 7.35 -11.06
C GLU A 78 12.73 7.85 -10.41
N LEU A 79 12.11 8.86 -11.03
CA LEU A 79 10.85 9.50 -10.62
C LEU A 79 9.89 9.71 -11.82
N ILE A 80 9.96 8.81 -12.81
CA ILE A 80 9.08 8.83 -13.98
C ILE A 80 7.74 8.18 -13.63
N GLY A 81 7.80 7.02 -12.97
CA GLY A 81 6.63 6.18 -12.66
C GLY A 81 6.25 5.21 -13.78
N GLY A 82 5.33 4.31 -13.45
CA GLY A 82 4.87 3.23 -14.34
C GLY A 82 5.82 2.03 -14.39
N ALA A 83 5.25 0.83 -14.60
CA ALA A 83 6.05 -0.40 -14.64
C ALA A 83 6.72 -0.64 -15.99
N GLU A 84 6.22 -0.04 -17.05
CA GLU A 84 6.68 -0.25 -18.42
C GLU A 84 7.26 1.04 -19.05
N GLY A 85 7.84 0.91 -20.24
CA GLY A 85 8.32 2.06 -20.99
C GLY A 85 9.58 2.70 -20.41
N PRO A 86 9.62 4.05 -20.29
CA PRO A 86 10.84 4.80 -19.95
C PRO A 86 11.46 4.43 -18.60
N ALA A 87 10.64 4.27 -17.55
CA ALA A 87 11.14 3.92 -16.21
C ALA A 87 11.83 2.56 -16.20
N LYS A 88 11.21 1.55 -16.80
CA LYS A 88 11.80 0.21 -16.94
C LYS A 88 13.13 0.26 -17.68
N LYS A 89 13.15 0.90 -18.87
CA LYS A 89 14.38 1.05 -19.68
C LYS A 89 15.50 1.73 -18.89
N LEU A 90 15.17 2.80 -18.18
CA LEU A 90 16.13 3.55 -17.37
C LEU A 90 16.76 2.68 -16.28
N VAL A 91 15.94 2.04 -15.43
CA VAL A 91 16.42 1.30 -14.27
C VAL A 91 17.20 0.04 -14.69
N PHE A 92 16.71 -0.71 -15.68
CA PHE A 92 17.46 -1.87 -16.20
C PHE A 92 18.81 -1.47 -16.78
N ASN A 93 18.89 -0.40 -17.58
CA ASN A 93 20.15 0.08 -18.16
C ASN A 93 21.09 0.64 -17.10
N ALA A 94 20.56 1.37 -16.10
CA ALA A 94 21.37 1.89 -15.00
C ALA A 94 22.07 0.77 -14.23
N LEU A 95 21.33 -0.23 -13.79
CA LEU A 95 21.89 -1.36 -13.05
C LEU A 95 22.86 -2.19 -13.88
N LYS A 96 22.57 -2.42 -15.18
CA LYS A 96 23.50 -3.10 -16.11
C LYS A 96 24.81 -2.31 -16.30
N ASN A 97 24.75 -1.00 -16.32
CA ASN A 97 25.91 -0.10 -16.42
C ASN A 97 26.55 0.23 -15.07
N LYS A 98 26.30 -0.59 -14.04
CA LYS A 98 26.89 -0.47 -12.70
C LYS A 98 26.60 0.88 -12.03
N LYS A 99 25.42 1.48 -12.26
CA LYS A 99 24.94 2.66 -11.55
C LYS A 99 24.04 2.24 -10.40
N HIS A 100 24.20 2.89 -9.25
CA HIS A 100 23.22 2.79 -8.17
C HIS A 100 21.88 3.34 -8.64
N VAL A 101 20.78 2.83 -8.10
CA VAL A 101 19.43 3.29 -8.40
C VAL A 101 18.65 3.53 -7.11
N VAL A 102 17.97 4.68 -7.04
CA VAL A 102 16.95 5.00 -6.06
C VAL A 102 15.64 5.26 -6.80
N THR A 103 14.54 4.65 -6.40
CA THR A 103 13.25 4.80 -7.08
C THR A 103 12.07 4.91 -6.11
N ALA A 104 11.06 5.72 -6.46
CA ALA A 104 9.77 5.77 -5.78
C ALA A 104 8.70 4.91 -6.50
N ASN A 105 9.07 4.14 -7.52
CA ASN A 105 8.18 3.47 -8.45
C ASN A 105 7.75 2.08 -7.95
N LYS A 106 6.69 2.05 -7.14
CA LYS A 106 6.14 0.80 -6.62
C LYS A 106 5.72 -0.20 -7.71
N ALA A 107 5.16 0.31 -8.83
CA ALA A 107 4.69 -0.55 -9.91
C ALA A 107 5.86 -1.29 -10.59
N LEU A 108 6.99 -0.62 -10.78
CA LEU A 108 8.21 -1.21 -11.32
C LEU A 108 8.77 -2.27 -10.36
N ILE A 109 8.90 -1.95 -9.08
CA ILE A 109 9.43 -2.88 -8.07
C ILE A 109 8.49 -4.07 -7.87
N ALA A 110 7.18 -3.86 -7.77
CA ALA A 110 6.21 -4.95 -7.64
C ALA A 110 6.20 -5.92 -8.84
N LYS A 111 6.53 -5.44 -10.05
CA LYS A 111 6.52 -6.26 -11.26
C LYS A 111 7.88 -6.86 -11.61
N TYR A 112 8.95 -6.11 -11.46
CA TYR A 112 10.29 -6.46 -11.92
C TYR A 112 11.34 -6.52 -10.82
N GLY A 113 10.96 -6.33 -9.55
CA GLY A 113 11.90 -6.24 -8.42
C GLY A 113 12.84 -7.44 -8.32
N ASP A 114 12.36 -8.66 -8.57
CA ASP A 114 13.18 -9.86 -8.54
C ASP A 114 14.26 -9.88 -9.64
N GLN A 115 13.92 -9.41 -10.84
CA GLN A 115 14.88 -9.31 -11.95
C GLN A 115 15.90 -8.20 -11.71
N LEU A 116 15.42 -7.04 -11.24
CA LEU A 116 16.24 -5.88 -10.94
C LEU A 116 17.21 -6.17 -9.79
N SER A 117 16.75 -6.87 -8.75
CA SER A 117 17.56 -7.31 -7.62
C SER A 117 18.72 -8.21 -8.06
N LYS A 118 18.46 -9.19 -8.93
CA LYS A 118 19.51 -10.06 -9.49
C LYS A 118 20.58 -9.27 -10.26
N ILE A 119 20.16 -8.25 -11.02
CA ILE A 119 21.11 -7.41 -11.78
C ILE A 119 21.93 -6.54 -10.81
N ALA A 120 21.28 -5.95 -9.81
CA ALA A 120 21.94 -5.10 -8.81
C ALA A 120 23.00 -5.89 -8.02
N GLU A 121 22.66 -7.08 -7.54
CA GLU A 121 23.58 -7.97 -6.84
C GLU A 121 24.77 -8.39 -7.70
N LYS A 122 24.51 -8.85 -8.95
CA LYS A 122 25.57 -9.24 -9.89
C LYS A 122 26.57 -8.11 -10.14
N ASN A 123 26.09 -6.88 -10.23
CA ASN A 123 26.90 -5.69 -10.53
C ASN A 123 27.41 -4.97 -9.27
N LYS A 124 27.09 -5.47 -8.07
CA LYS A 124 27.49 -4.88 -6.77
C LYS A 124 27.09 -3.40 -6.66
N VAL A 125 25.84 -3.08 -7.04
CA VAL A 125 25.25 -1.75 -6.92
C VAL A 125 23.94 -1.81 -6.14
N ASN A 126 23.56 -0.71 -5.50
CA ASN A 126 22.33 -0.61 -4.76
C ASN A 126 21.15 -0.39 -5.69
N LEU A 127 20.03 -1.05 -5.37
CA LEU A 127 18.68 -0.73 -5.79
C LEU A 127 17.89 -0.44 -4.52
N GLU A 128 17.64 0.84 -4.25
CA GLU A 128 16.89 1.29 -3.07
C GLU A 128 15.53 1.85 -3.49
N PHE A 129 14.50 1.58 -2.68
CA PHE A 129 13.12 1.90 -3.04
C PHE A 129 12.22 2.22 -1.85
N GLU A 130 12.78 2.81 -0.78
CA GLU A 130 12.03 3.23 0.41
C GLU A 130 10.79 4.06 0.05
N ALA A 131 10.95 5.00 -0.87
CA ALA A 131 9.89 5.88 -1.32
C ALA A 131 8.75 5.17 -2.09
N SER A 132 8.92 3.90 -2.45
CA SER A 132 7.89 3.13 -3.17
C SER A 132 6.76 2.61 -2.28
N VAL A 133 6.99 2.52 -0.96
CA VAL A 133 6.00 2.01 0.00
C VAL A 133 5.76 3.03 1.11
N CYS A 134 4.56 3.59 1.15
CA CYS A 134 4.11 4.51 2.21
C CYS A 134 5.04 5.73 2.44
N GLY A 135 5.64 6.27 1.36
CA GLY A 135 6.34 7.54 1.27
C GLY A 135 7.19 7.92 2.48
N GLY A 136 6.63 8.67 3.43
CA GLY A 136 7.35 9.15 4.62
C GLY A 136 7.49 8.15 5.76
N VAL A 137 6.91 6.94 5.64
CA VAL A 137 7.04 5.87 6.64
C VAL A 137 8.28 5.03 6.34
N PRO A 138 9.34 5.01 7.18
CA PRO A 138 10.61 4.34 6.90
C PRO A 138 10.52 2.82 7.09
N ILE A 139 9.58 2.18 6.39
CA ILE A 139 9.25 0.76 6.62
C ILE A 139 10.27 -0.21 6.01
N ILE A 140 10.73 0.06 4.77
CA ILE A 140 11.67 -0.84 4.09
C ILE A 140 13.01 -0.85 4.83
N ARG A 141 13.47 0.33 5.24
CA ARG A 141 14.69 0.45 6.06
C ARG A 141 14.54 -0.20 7.42
N SER A 142 13.39 -0.04 8.08
CA SER A 142 13.12 -0.73 9.35
C SER A 142 13.20 -2.24 9.20
N LEU A 143 12.63 -2.80 8.13
CA LEU A 143 12.71 -4.24 7.84
C LEU A 143 14.12 -4.71 7.50
N LYS A 144 14.85 -3.92 6.70
CA LYS A 144 16.20 -4.29 6.21
C LYS A 144 17.30 -4.10 7.24
N GLU A 145 17.11 -3.22 8.23
CA GLU A 145 18.13 -2.82 9.20
C GLU A 145 17.67 -2.99 10.65
N GLY A 146 16.67 -2.24 11.09
CA GLY A 146 16.24 -2.19 12.48
C GLY A 146 15.60 -3.50 12.98
N LEU A 147 14.91 -4.20 12.10
CA LEU A 147 14.20 -5.46 12.41
C LEU A 147 14.88 -6.69 11.82
N ILE A 148 16.12 -6.58 11.32
CA ILE A 148 16.81 -7.66 10.61
C ILE A 148 16.96 -8.95 11.42
N ALA A 149 17.06 -8.83 12.75
CA ALA A 149 17.19 -9.99 13.66
C ALA A 149 15.86 -10.71 13.90
N ASN A 150 14.74 -10.20 13.39
CA ASN A 150 13.41 -10.71 13.72
C ASN A 150 12.87 -11.63 12.63
N LYS A 151 12.24 -12.72 13.08
CA LYS A 151 11.39 -13.53 12.21
C LYS A 151 10.01 -12.88 12.14
N ILE A 152 9.70 -12.25 11.03
CA ILE A 152 8.39 -11.62 10.83
C ILE A 152 7.38 -12.69 10.42
N ASN A 153 6.23 -12.74 11.12
CA ASN A 153 5.15 -13.69 10.87
C ASN A 153 3.94 -13.02 10.22
N LYS A 154 3.74 -11.72 10.47
CA LYS A 154 2.61 -10.96 9.92
C LYS A 154 3.03 -9.51 9.68
N VAL A 155 2.58 -8.94 8.57
CA VAL A 155 2.61 -7.51 8.31
C VAL A 155 1.23 -7.09 7.80
N PHE A 156 0.70 -6.01 8.37
CA PHE A 156 -0.60 -5.50 7.96
C PHE A 156 -0.68 -3.99 8.21
N GLY A 157 -1.70 -3.34 7.64
CA GLY A 157 -1.90 -1.93 7.95
C GLY A 157 -2.65 -1.15 6.90
N ILE A 158 -2.72 0.15 7.13
CA ILE A 158 -3.30 1.16 6.25
C ILE A 158 -2.20 1.64 5.30
N LEU A 159 -2.22 1.17 4.06
CA LEU A 159 -1.16 1.42 3.09
C LEU A 159 -1.54 2.47 2.03
N ASN A 160 -2.76 3.02 2.09
CA ASN A 160 -3.24 4.01 1.13
C ASN A 160 -3.95 5.17 1.85
N GLY A 161 -3.42 6.39 1.70
CA GLY A 161 -3.95 7.59 2.34
C GLY A 161 -5.31 8.03 1.77
N THR A 162 -5.53 7.91 0.47
CA THR A 162 -6.79 8.31 -0.20
C THR A 162 -7.97 7.51 0.32
N SER A 163 -7.86 6.19 0.34
CA SER A 163 -8.91 5.30 0.86
C SER A 163 -9.14 5.49 2.36
N ASN A 164 -8.07 5.72 3.13
CA ASN A 164 -8.20 6.02 4.56
C ASN A 164 -8.90 7.35 4.81
N TYR A 165 -8.55 8.40 4.04
CA TYR A 165 -9.23 9.69 4.12
C TYR A 165 -10.73 9.54 3.83
N ILE A 166 -11.09 8.83 2.75
CA ILE A 166 -12.49 8.63 2.37
C ILE A 166 -13.27 7.93 3.50
N LEU A 167 -12.79 6.79 3.98
CA LEU A 167 -13.48 6.01 5.00
C LEU A 167 -13.59 6.77 6.34
N SER A 168 -12.51 7.44 6.77
CA SER A 168 -12.52 8.22 8.01
C SER A 168 -13.38 9.48 7.91
N SER A 169 -13.45 10.15 6.77
CA SER A 169 -14.34 11.30 6.57
C SER A 169 -15.80 10.88 6.47
N MET A 170 -16.11 9.74 5.81
CA MET A 170 -17.47 9.17 5.84
C MET A 170 -17.93 8.89 7.27
N ASP A 171 -17.04 8.38 8.11
CA ASP A 171 -17.34 8.08 9.52
C ASP A 171 -17.56 9.36 10.33
N LYS A 172 -16.64 10.32 10.25
CA LYS A 172 -16.70 11.57 11.04
C LYS A 172 -17.83 12.51 10.60
N GLU A 173 -17.96 12.70 9.29
CA GLU A 173 -18.88 13.70 8.73
C GLU A 173 -20.27 13.10 8.42
N LYS A 174 -20.41 11.77 8.53
CA LYS A 174 -21.64 11.02 8.18
C LYS A 174 -22.15 11.34 6.76
N LYS A 175 -21.21 11.66 5.83
CA LYS A 175 -21.47 11.95 4.41
C LYS A 175 -21.44 10.69 3.55
N SER A 176 -21.99 10.80 2.34
CA SER A 176 -21.95 9.72 1.35
C SER A 176 -20.53 9.56 0.75
N PHE A 177 -20.24 8.37 0.23
CA PHE A 177 -18.98 8.08 -0.48
C PHE A 177 -18.69 9.11 -1.59
N LYS A 178 -19.70 9.45 -2.41
CA LYS A 178 -19.55 10.39 -3.53
C LYS A 178 -19.19 11.80 -3.08
N GLU A 179 -19.84 12.30 -2.02
CA GLU A 179 -19.54 13.62 -1.46
C GLU A 179 -18.10 13.70 -0.92
N VAL A 180 -17.68 12.68 -0.17
CA VAL A 180 -16.32 12.64 0.39
C VAL A 180 -15.27 12.45 -0.70
N LEU A 181 -15.53 11.64 -1.72
CA LEU A 181 -14.62 11.47 -2.86
C LEU A 181 -14.41 12.80 -3.61
N ASN A 182 -15.48 13.55 -3.90
CA ASN A 182 -15.39 14.86 -4.55
C ASN A 182 -14.57 15.83 -3.68
N ASN A 183 -14.74 15.80 -2.37
CA ASN A 183 -13.96 16.62 -1.44
C ASN A 183 -12.48 16.22 -1.44
N ALA A 184 -12.17 14.91 -1.44
CA ALA A 184 -10.81 14.40 -1.53
C ALA A 184 -10.10 14.87 -2.82
N GLN A 185 -10.81 14.88 -3.95
CA GLN A 185 -10.27 15.38 -5.23
C GLN A 185 -10.01 16.89 -5.18
N ARG A 186 -10.93 17.67 -4.61
CA ARG A 186 -10.75 19.12 -4.45
C ARG A 186 -9.57 19.49 -3.57
N LEU A 187 -9.32 18.70 -2.52
CA LEU A 187 -8.18 18.87 -1.61
C LEU A 187 -6.86 18.30 -2.15
N GLY A 188 -6.90 17.60 -3.30
CA GLY A 188 -5.73 16.97 -3.89
C GLY A 188 -5.30 15.67 -3.23
N TYR A 189 -6.11 15.08 -2.36
CA TYR A 189 -5.87 13.77 -1.74
C TYR A 189 -6.24 12.59 -2.65
N ALA A 190 -7.12 12.82 -3.63
CA ALA A 190 -7.45 11.88 -4.69
C ALA A 190 -7.15 12.49 -6.05
N GLU A 191 -6.57 11.71 -6.96
CA GLU A 191 -6.37 12.11 -8.35
C GLU A 191 -7.70 12.16 -9.10
N SER A 192 -7.71 12.77 -10.31
CA SER A 192 -8.89 12.76 -11.19
C SER A 192 -9.37 11.35 -11.54
N ASN A 193 -8.45 10.41 -11.66
CA ASN A 193 -8.75 8.98 -11.79
C ASN A 193 -8.22 8.18 -10.56
N PRO A 194 -8.99 8.08 -9.48
CA PRO A 194 -8.56 7.42 -8.25
C PRO A 194 -8.81 5.91 -8.25
N THR A 195 -9.01 5.30 -9.41
CA THR A 195 -9.44 3.89 -9.55
C THR A 195 -8.52 2.92 -8.81
N ALA A 196 -7.20 3.10 -8.90
CA ALA A 196 -6.25 2.23 -8.22
C ALA A 196 -6.34 2.30 -6.68
N ASP A 197 -6.60 3.49 -6.13
CA ASP A 197 -6.79 3.69 -4.69
C ASP A 197 -8.10 3.06 -4.22
N LEU A 198 -9.18 3.26 -4.99
CA LEU A 198 -10.52 2.80 -4.63
C LEU A 198 -10.71 1.29 -4.80
N ASN A 199 -10.01 0.67 -5.75
CA ASN A 199 -10.05 -0.78 -5.98
C ASN A 199 -9.12 -1.56 -5.04
N GLY A 200 -8.15 -0.88 -4.38
CA GLY A 200 -7.14 -1.53 -3.55
C GLY A 200 -5.87 -1.95 -4.30
N ASP A 201 -5.71 -1.60 -5.58
CA ASP A 201 -4.56 -1.99 -6.42
C ASP A 201 -3.26 -1.34 -5.91
N ASP A 202 -3.34 -0.09 -5.41
CA ASP A 202 -2.22 0.59 -4.78
C ASP A 202 -1.74 -0.15 -3.53
N VAL A 203 -2.68 -0.54 -2.66
CA VAL A 203 -2.40 -1.32 -1.44
C VAL A 203 -1.80 -2.68 -1.79
N SER A 204 -2.36 -3.36 -2.80
CA SER A 204 -1.88 -4.65 -3.28
C SER A 204 -0.42 -4.60 -3.75
N SER A 205 -0.06 -3.58 -4.54
CA SER A 205 1.32 -3.39 -5.03
C SER A 205 2.32 -3.17 -3.88
N LYS A 206 1.95 -2.37 -2.89
CA LYS A 206 2.77 -2.13 -1.69
C LYS A 206 2.89 -3.36 -0.81
N LEU A 207 1.78 -4.07 -0.61
CA LEU A 207 1.73 -5.29 0.19
C LEU A 207 2.62 -6.40 -0.40
N LYS A 208 2.63 -6.53 -1.73
CA LYS A 208 3.49 -7.46 -2.45
C LYS A 208 4.98 -7.23 -2.12
N ILE A 209 5.42 -5.98 -2.12
CA ILE A 209 6.80 -5.61 -1.78
C ILE A 209 7.09 -5.91 -0.30
N LEU A 210 6.20 -5.50 0.62
CA LEU A 210 6.35 -5.75 2.05
C LEU A 210 6.39 -7.23 2.39
N SER A 211 5.48 -8.02 1.82
CA SER A 211 5.43 -9.47 2.01
C SER A 211 6.74 -10.14 1.59
N SER A 212 7.29 -9.74 0.44
CA SER A 212 8.55 -10.26 -0.06
C SER A 212 9.72 -9.95 0.89
N LEU A 213 9.77 -8.74 1.45
CA LEU A 213 10.79 -8.34 2.43
C LEU A 213 10.62 -9.08 3.76
N CYS A 214 9.40 -9.10 4.30
CA CYS A 214 9.11 -9.71 5.61
C CYS A 214 9.39 -11.21 5.65
N PHE A 215 9.10 -11.92 4.57
CA PHE A 215 9.16 -13.39 4.54
C PHE A 215 10.36 -13.93 3.75
N ASN A 216 11.26 -13.05 3.31
CA ASN A 216 12.42 -13.40 2.50
C ASN A 216 12.03 -14.25 1.26
N SER A 217 10.94 -13.87 0.60
CA SER A 217 10.38 -14.60 -0.53
C SER A 217 10.47 -13.83 -1.83
N PHE A 218 10.28 -14.51 -2.95
CA PHE A 218 10.07 -13.84 -4.23
C PHE A 218 8.72 -13.13 -4.27
N LEU A 219 8.62 -12.09 -5.11
CA LEU A 219 7.39 -11.37 -5.34
C LEU A 219 6.30 -12.29 -5.91
N ASN A 220 5.06 -12.12 -5.48
CA ASN A 220 3.95 -12.95 -5.91
C ASN A 220 2.66 -12.15 -6.12
N ASP A 221 1.90 -12.48 -7.17
CA ASP A 221 0.68 -11.80 -7.57
C ASP A 221 -0.61 -12.39 -6.95
N ASN A 222 -0.51 -13.49 -6.21
CA ASN A 222 -1.66 -14.14 -5.57
C ASN A 222 -2.10 -13.34 -4.32
N ILE A 223 -2.77 -12.23 -4.55
CA ILE A 223 -3.34 -11.35 -3.53
C ILE A 223 -4.83 -11.25 -3.76
N HIS A 224 -5.62 -11.56 -2.73
CA HIS A 224 -7.06 -11.29 -2.76
C HIS A 224 -7.28 -9.79 -2.58
N VAL A 225 -8.01 -9.15 -3.50
CA VAL A 225 -8.21 -7.69 -3.47
C VAL A 225 -9.70 -7.35 -3.56
N GLU A 226 -10.17 -6.58 -2.58
CA GLU A 226 -11.48 -5.94 -2.56
C GLU A 226 -11.29 -4.46 -2.23
N GLY A 227 -11.91 -3.57 -3.02
CA GLY A 227 -11.83 -2.12 -2.83
C GLY A 227 -12.91 -1.57 -1.91
N ILE A 228 -12.97 -0.23 -1.81
CA ILE A 228 -13.91 0.50 -0.94
C ILE A 228 -15.14 1.06 -1.67
N LYS A 229 -15.23 0.92 -2.99
CA LYS A 229 -16.31 1.53 -3.80
C LYS A 229 -17.72 1.14 -3.37
N ASP A 230 -17.84 -0.05 -2.84
CA ASP A 230 -19.14 -0.61 -2.43
C ASP A 230 -19.51 -0.27 -0.97
N ILE A 231 -18.64 0.38 -0.22
CA ILE A 231 -18.95 0.82 1.15
C ILE A 231 -19.87 2.03 1.10
N ASP A 232 -21.00 1.93 1.75
CA ASP A 232 -21.95 3.02 1.82
C ASP A 232 -22.12 3.58 3.25
N LYS A 233 -22.92 4.65 3.36
CA LYS A 233 -23.18 5.33 4.64
C LYS A 233 -23.84 4.42 5.67
N ASP A 234 -24.68 3.49 5.23
CA ASP A 234 -25.36 2.55 6.13
C ASP A 234 -24.33 1.59 6.76
N ASP A 235 -23.35 1.10 5.97
CA ASP A 235 -22.27 0.25 6.49
C ASP A 235 -21.46 0.97 7.58
N ILE A 236 -21.12 2.25 7.35
CA ILE A 236 -20.41 3.09 8.33
C ILE A 236 -21.25 3.25 9.62
N ASN A 237 -22.53 3.57 9.47
CA ASN A 237 -23.41 3.80 10.63
C ASN A 237 -23.61 2.52 11.45
N TYR A 238 -23.77 1.35 10.81
CA TYR A 238 -23.92 0.08 11.53
C TYR A 238 -22.60 -0.38 12.14
N ALA A 239 -21.46 -0.13 11.49
CA ALA A 239 -20.16 -0.39 12.08
C ALA A 239 -19.98 0.40 13.38
N ASP A 240 -20.27 1.71 13.36
CA ASP A 240 -20.19 2.60 14.52
C ASP A 240 -21.11 2.14 15.67
N LYS A 241 -22.39 1.85 15.39
CA LYS A 241 -23.35 1.27 16.37
C LYS A 241 -22.89 -0.04 17.00
N LEU A 242 -22.07 -0.81 16.27
CA LEU A 242 -21.54 -2.09 16.72
C LEU A 242 -20.20 -1.97 17.43
N GLY A 243 -19.62 -0.75 17.55
CA GLY A 243 -18.33 -0.48 18.17
C GLY A 243 -17.14 -0.75 17.25
N TYR A 244 -17.33 -0.66 15.93
CA TYR A 244 -16.30 -0.86 14.93
C TYR A 244 -16.12 0.36 14.03
N LYS A 245 -14.93 0.45 13.40
CA LYS A 245 -14.63 1.32 12.26
C LYS A 245 -14.25 0.50 11.05
N ILE A 246 -14.52 1.04 9.85
CA ILE A 246 -14.13 0.41 8.59
C ILE A 246 -12.83 1.03 8.10
N LYS A 247 -11.82 0.19 7.86
CA LYS A 247 -10.54 0.58 7.23
C LYS A 247 -10.23 -0.34 6.06
N LEU A 248 -9.57 0.18 5.02
CA LEU A 248 -8.98 -0.66 3.97
C LEU A 248 -7.62 -1.14 4.44
N LEU A 249 -7.49 -2.42 4.72
CA LEU A 249 -6.26 -3.00 5.24
C LEU A 249 -5.63 -3.98 4.25
N GLY A 250 -4.31 -3.89 4.13
CA GLY A 250 -3.51 -4.92 3.51
C GLY A 250 -2.96 -5.85 4.58
N TYR A 251 -3.03 -7.16 4.36
CA TYR A 251 -2.49 -8.19 5.25
C TYR A 251 -1.61 -9.16 4.48
N ALA A 252 -0.45 -9.48 5.03
CA ALA A 252 0.34 -10.62 4.62
C ALA A 252 0.75 -11.43 5.87
N GLU A 253 0.48 -12.73 5.86
CA GLU A 253 0.71 -13.64 6.98
C GLU A 253 1.44 -14.88 6.49
N LEU A 254 2.47 -15.29 7.23
CA LEU A 254 3.20 -16.53 7.01
C LEU A 254 2.75 -17.58 8.05
N ILE A 255 2.07 -18.63 7.60
CA ILE A 255 1.59 -19.72 8.46
C ILE A 255 2.21 -21.03 7.96
N GLY A 256 3.13 -21.56 8.74
CA GLY A 256 3.98 -22.69 8.32
C GLY A 256 4.80 -22.31 7.08
N LYS A 257 4.56 -22.98 5.95
CA LYS A 257 5.20 -22.69 4.65
C LYS A 257 4.30 -21.96 3.66
N HIS A 258 3.16 -21.43 4.12
CA HIS A 258 2.14 -20.81 3.28
C HIS A 258 2.02 -19.31 3.57
N ILE A 259 1.96 -18.50 2.50
CA ILE A 259 1.65 -17.09 2.58
C ILE A 259 0.19 -16.87 2.19
N TYR A 260 -0.49 -16.04 3.00
CA TYR A 260 -1.82 -15.52 2.72
C TYR A 260 -1.72 -14.00 2.55
N GLN A 261 -2.12 -13.49 1.40
CA GLN A 261 -2.11 -12.07 1.10
C GLN A 261 -3.52 -11.61 0.75
N ARG A 262 -3.95 -10.50 1.36
CA ARG A 262 -5.27 -9.95 1.12
C ARG A 262 -5.32 -8.45 1.33
N VAL A 263 -6.15 -7.80 0.55
CA VAL A 263 -6.52 -6.38 0.69
C VAL A 263 -8.05 -6.33 0.68
N HIS A 264 -8.66 -5.83 1.73
CA HIS A 264 -10.10 -5.67 1.78
C HIS A 264 -10.52 -4.66 2.85
N PRO A 265 -11.72 -4.07 2.73
CA PRO A 265 -12.36 -3.37 3.83
C PRO A 265 -12.49 -4.30 5.04
N THR A 266 -12.15 -3.81 6.22
CA THR A 266 -12.13 -4.59 7.46
C THR A 266 -12.82 -3.79 8.56
N LEU A 267 -13.70 -4.43 9.31
CA LEU A 267 -14.18 -3.89 10.58
C LEU A 267 -13.13 -4.14 11.65
N ILE A 268 -12.69 -3.07 12.31
CA ILE A 268 -11.77 -3.10 13.43
C ILE A 268 -12.40 -2.44 14.64
N LYS A 269 -12.11 -2.93 15.84
CA LYS A 269 -12.66 -2.37 17.08
C LYS A 269 -12.33 -0.89 17.20
N SER A 270 -13.31 -0.04 17.51
CA SER A 270 -13.13 1.41 17.59
C SER A 270 -12.07 1.84 18.63
N ILE A 271 -11.83 1.02 19.64
CA ILE A 271 -10.81 1.23 20.67
C ILE A 271 -9.38 0.83 20.24
N SER A 272 -9.21 0.18 19.07
CA SER A 272 -7.89 -0.24 18.60
C SER A 272 -7.07 0.94 18.11
N TYR A 273 -5.74 0.85 18.25
CA TYR A 273 -4.84 1.88 17.73
C TYR A 273 -5.04 2.12 16.23
N THR A 274 -5.20 1.06 15.45
CA THR A 274 -5.40 1.17 13.98
C THR A 274 -6.69 1.94 13.63
N ALA A 275 -7.71 1.87 14.48
CA ALA A 275 -8.97 2.60 14.28
C ALA A 275 -8.81 4.11 14.43
N SER A 276 -7.87 4.57 15.25
CA SER A 276 -7.61 6.00 15.48
C SER A 276 -6.81 6.67 14.36
N ILE A 277 -6.24 5.89 13.41
CA ILE A 277 -5.44 6.42 12.32
C ILE A 277 -6.36 6.93 11.21
N ASP A 278 -6.53 8.23 11.14
CA ASP A 278 -7.46 8.91 10.24
C ASP A 278 -6.77 9.78 9.19
N GLY A 279 -7.56 10.31 8.26
CA GLY A 279 -7.09 11.19 7.20
C GLY A 279 -6.17 10.48 6.21
N VAL A 280 -5.12 11.17 5.78
CA VAL A 280 -4.18 10.65 4.77
C VAL A 280 -3.03 9.82 5.34
N LEU A 281 -3.05 9.53 6.64
CA LEU A 281 -1.99 8.79 7.31
C LEU A 281 -1.96 7.32 6.89
N ASN A 282 -0.76 6.80 6.78
CA ASN A 282 -0.49 5.36 6.63
C ASN A 282 0.09 4.83 7.93
N ALA A 283 -0.17 3.56 8.20
CA ALA A 283 0.46 2.84 9.31
C ALA A 283 0.68 1.39 8.95
N ILE A 284 1.84 0.88 9.32
CA ILE A 284 2.22 -0.51 9.13
C ILE A 284 2.48 -1.13 10.49
N ILE A 285 1.84 -2.25 10.71
CA ILE A 285 1.98 -3.08 11.91
C ILE A 285 2.73 -4.35 11.51
N ILE A 286 3.76 -4.68 12.27
CA ILE A 286 4.62 -5.84 12.05
C ILE A 286 4.56 -6.70 13.31
N ASP A 287 4.25 -7.98 13.15
CA ASP A 287 4.36 -8.97 14.21
C ASP A 287 5.57 -9.87 13.93
N GLY A 288 6.52 -9.92 14.86
CA GLY A 288 7.75 -10.67 14.73
C GLY A 288 8.32 -11.16 16.05
N ILE A 289 9.24 -12.08 15.97
CA ILE A 289 9.94 -12.66 17.14
C ILE A 289 11.43 -12.34 16.99
N PRO A 290 12.07 -11.74 18.01
CA PRO A 290 11.61 -11.49 19.38
C PRO A 290 10.91 -10.15 19.62
N VAL A 291 10.78 -9.23 18.64
CA VAL A 291 10.33 -7.85 18.85
C VAL A 291 8.87 -7.71 19.32
N GLY A 292 8.03 -8.73 19.12
CA GLY A 292 6.59 -8.63 19.32
C GLY A 292 5.93 -7.78 18.22
N GLN A 293 5.02 -6.89 18.59
CA GLN A 293 4.34 -6.00 17.68
C GLN A 293 5.04 -4.63 17.61
N SER A 294 5.34 -4.20 16.39
CA SER A 294 5.87 -2.86 16.11
C SER A 294 4.91 -2.10 15.19
N ILE A 295 4.69 -0.82 15.47
CA ILE A 295 3.83 0.06 14.67
C ILE A 295 4.63 1.25 14.19
N ILE A 296 4.59 1.51 12.87
CA ILE A 296 5.24 2.66 12.25
C ILE A 296 4.18 3.43 11.46
N GLN A 297 4.02 4.71 11.79
CA GLN A 297 3.01 5.59 11.22
C GLN A 297 3.63 6.86 10.65
N GLY A 298 3.01 7.41 9.61
CA GLY A 298 3.42 8.69 9.03
C GLY A 298 2.62 9.05 7.77
N GLU A 299 3.02 10.15 7.13
CA GLU A 299 2.44 10.55 5.85
C GLU A 299 2.83 9.56 4.75
N GLY A 300 1.81 8.97 4.10
CA GLY A 300 2.00 7.94 3.07
C GLY A 300 2.40 8.46 1.70
N ALA A 301 2.27 9.77 1.43
CA ALA A 301 2.50 10.39 0.14
C ALA A 301 2.83 11.88 0.30
N GLY A 302 3.15 12.53 -0.82
CA GLY A 302 3.47 13.96 -0.86
C GLY A 302 4.94 14.24 -1.13
N PRO A 303 5.27 15.42 -1.70
CA PRO A 303 6.64 15.73 -2.12
C PRO A 303 7.64 15.73 -0.96
N ALA A 304 7.27 16.22 0.22
CA ALA A 304 8.14 16.28 1.39
C ALA A 304 8.39 14.89 1.97
N ALA A 305 7.32 14.13 2.24
CA ALA A 305 7.37 12.77 2.77
C ALA A 305 8.17 11.82 1.86
N THR A 306 7.87 11.82 0.56
CA THR A 306 8.59 11.02 -0.43
C THR A 306 10.06 11.43 -0.55
N THR A 307 10.36 12.75 -0.48
CA THR A 307 11.76 13.23 -0.50
C THR A 307 12.53 12.77 0.73
N SER A 308 11.91 12.71 1.90
CA SER A 308 12.55 12.18 3.11
C SER A 308 13.04 10.74 2.89
N ALA A 309 12.20 9.87 2.32
CA ALA A 309 12.56 8.49 1.99
C ALA A 309 13.68 8.42 0.94
N LEU A 310 13.57 9.21 -0.14
CA LEU A 310 14.61 9.27 -1.18
C LEU A 310 15.97 9.71 -0.61
N VAL A 311 15.97 10.73 0.25
CA VAL A 311 17.21 11.22 0.88
C VAL A 311 17.77 10.19 1.87
N SER A 312 16.92 9.42 2.54
CA SER A 312 17.36 8.30 3.37
C SER A 312 18.12 7.25 2.54
N ASP A 313 17.57 6.88 1.36
CA ASP A 313 18.22 5.93 0.43
C ASP A 313 19.52 6.50 -0.14
N ILE A 314 19.52 7.76 -0.58
CA ILE A 314 20.71 8.47 -1.04
C ILE A 314 21.78 8.47 0.06
N SER A 315 21.41 8.74 1.31
CA SER A 315 22.35 8.77 2.44
C SER A 315 22.98 7.41 2.70
N SER A 316 22.23 6.32 2.52
CA SER A 316 22.78 4.97 2.61
C SER A 316 23.88 4.72 1.57
N ILE A 317 23.65 5.16 0.33
CA ILE A 317 24.61 5.03 -0.77
C ILE A 317 25.83 5.95 -0.54
N LEU A 318 25.61 7.19 -0.06
CA LEU A 318 26.69 8.13 0.30
C LEU A 318 27.66 7.54 1.32
N ARG A 319 27.18 6.74 2.27
CA ARG A 319 27.99 6.03 3.27
C ARG A 319 28.75 4.84 2.70
N GLY A 320 28.54 4.49 1.44
CA GLY A 320 29.21 3.38 0.77
C GLY A 320 28.63 2.00 1.08
N ASN A 321 27.47 1.92 1.73
CA ASN A 321 26.84 0.64 2.06
C ASN A 321 26.26 0.00 0.81
N ILE A 322 26.73 -1.19 0.45
CA ILE A 322 26.10 -2.02 -0.58
C ILE A 322 25.21 -3.04 0.11
N LYS A 323 23.94 -3.08 -0.27
CA LYS A 323 22.91 -3.89 0.38
C LYS A 323 22.17 -4.76 -0.62
N PHE A 324 21.68 -5.89 -0.15
CA PHE A 324 20.72 -6.69 -0.91
C PHE A 324 19.38 -5.93 -1.03
N PRO A 325 18.82 -5.77 -2.23
CA PRO A 325 17.58 -5.03 -2.42
C PRO A 325 16.41 -5.56 -1.57
N PHE A 326 16.31 -6.88 -1.37
CA PHE A 326 15.29 -7.53 -0.57
C PHE A 326 15.85 -8.17 0.72
N SER A 327 16.66 -7.45 1.47
CA SER A 327 17.28 -7.81 2.77
C SER A 327 18.31 -8.94 2.70
N ILE A 328 18.08 -9.98 1.92
CA ILE A 328 18.97 -11.13 1.73
C ILE A 328 19.28 -11.34 0.24
N SER A 329 20.31 -12.16 -0.04
CA SER A 329 20.68 -12.47 -1.42
C SER A 329 19.56 -13.21 -2.16
N ASN A 330 19.48 -13.03 -3.47
CA ASN A 330 18.47 -13.74 -4.28
C ASN A 330 18.60 -15.27 -4.21
N LYS A 331 19.78 -15.80 -3.87
CA LYS A 331 20.00 -17.23 -3.69
C LYS A 331 19.31 -17.78 -2.45
N GLU A 332 19.22 -16.96 -1.40
CA GLU A 332 18.60 -17.31 -0.11
C GLU A 332 17.08 -17.06 -0.08
N ARG A 333 16.55 -16.30 -1.05
CA ARG A 333 15.12 -16.01 -1.12
C ARG A 333 14.31 -17.25 -1.47
N LYS A 334 13.20 -17.44 -0.77
CA LYS A 334 12.39 -18.65 -0.83
C LYS A 334 11.26 -18.54 -1.84
N LYS A 335 10.97 -19.65 -2.53
CA LYS A 335 9.68 -19.84 -3.20
C LYS A 335 8.71 -20.41 -2.16
N LEU A 336 7.82 -19.57 -1.65
CA LEU A 336 6.80 -19.98 -0.69
C LEU A 336 5.49 -20.31 -1.43
N ASN A 337 4.69 -21.20 -0.82
CA ASN A 337 3.37 -21.56 -1.35
C ASN A 337 2.35 -20.49 -0.96
N PHE A 338 1.61 -19.97 -1.93
CA PHE A 338 0.54 -19.01 -1.70
C PHE A 338 -0.79 -19.75 -1.62
N LYS A 339 -1.62 -19.39 -0.64
CA LYS A 339 -2.96 -19.94 -0.47
C LYS A 339 -4.03 -18.86 -0.55
N ASN A 340 -5.17 -19.24 -1.10
CA ASN A 340 -6.34 -18.37 -1.16
C ASN A 340 -6.93 -18.20 0.25
N ILE A 341 -7.46 -17.01 0.53
CA ILE A 341 -8.12 -16.70 1.81
C ILE A 341 -9.40 -17.50 2.03
N SER A 342 -9.97 -18.10 1.00
CA SER A 342 -11.21 -18.90 1.08
C SER A 342 -11.17 -20.01 2.15
N GLU A 343 -9.97 -20.52 2.46
CA GLU A 343 -9.76 -21.52 3.50
C GLU A 343 -9.50 -20.92 4.89
N ARG A 344 -9.37 -19.60 4.99
CA ARG A 344 -9.18 -18.89 6.27
C ARG A 344 -10.51 -18.69 6.98
N TYR A 345 -10.44 -18.53 8.30
CA TYR A 345 -11.58 -18.25 9.14
C TYR A 345 -11.65 -16.77 9.49
N PHE A 346 -12.85 -16.21 9.40
CA PHE A 346 -13.14 -14.83 9.78
C PHE A 346 -14.48 -14.76 10.52
N SER A 347 -14.58 -13.87 11.49
CA SER A 347 -15.86 -13.27 11.84
C SER A 347 -16.23 -12.28 10.74
N ALA A 348 -17.51 -12.12 10.45
CA ALA A 348 -17.95 -11.23 9.38
C ALA A 348 -19.21 -10.44 9.77
N TYR A 349 -19.24 -9.22 9.27
CA TYR A 349 -20.43 -8.39 9.16
C TYR A 349 -21.07 -8.67 7.82
N LEU A 350 -22.36 -8.99 7.85
CA LEU A 350 -23.20 -9.14 6.65
C LEU A 350 -24.40 -8.22 6.76
N ARG A 351 -24.70 -7.48 5.69
CA ARG A 351 -25.88 -6.62 5.60
C ARG A 351 -26.73 -7.01 4.40
N PHE A 352 -28.02 -7.22 4.66
CA PHE A 352 -29.03 -7.59 3.69
C PHE A 352 -30.14 -6.54 3.69
N GLU A 353 -30.41 -5.93 2.53
CA GLU A 353 -31.60 -5.12 2.32
C GLU A 353 -32.70 -5.98 1.72
N VAL A 354 -33.77 -6.21 2.48
CA VAL A 354 -34.81 -7.17 2.15
C VAL A 354 -36.21 -6.55 2.14
N LYS A 355 -37.14 -7.23 1.48
CA LYS A 355 -38.58 -6.96 1.66
C LYS A 355 -38.97 -7.26 3.11
N ASP A 356 -39.66 -6.34 3.76
CA ASP A 356 -40.15 -6.52 5.14
C ASP A 356 -41.44 -7.36 5.10
N LYS A 357 -41.27 -8.68 5.24
CA LYS A 357 -42.38 -9.66 5.18
C LYS A 357 -42.11 -10.84 6.12
N PRO A 358 -43.17 -11.47 6.69
CA PRO A 358 -43.03 -12.69 7.48
C PRO A 358 -42.22 -13.77 6.71
N GLY A 359 -41.42 -14.53 7.43
CA GLY A 359 -40.61 -15.64 6.89
C GLY A 359 -39.26 -15.24 6.25
N VAL A 360 -39.03 -13.98 5.93
CA VAL A 360 -37.75 -13.57 5.32
C VAL A 360 -36.58 -13.83 6.26
N LEU A 361 -36.68 -13.41 7.52
CA LEU A 361 -35.62 -13.64 8.52
C LEU A 361 -35.39 -15.15 8.74
N SER A 362 -36.44 -15.93 8.87
CA SER A 362 -36.36 -17.39 9.02
C SER A 362 -35.63 -18.05 7.83
N ASN A 363 -35.96 -17.63 6.60
CA ASN A 363 -35.26 -18.12 5.41
C ASN A 363 -33.76 -17.78 5.43
N ILE A 364 -33.37 -16.57 5.84
CA ILE A 364 -31.98 -16.16 5.94
C ILE A 364 -31.27 -17.01 6.99
N THR A 365 -31.77 -17.10 8.21
CA THR A 365 -31.14 -17.86 9.30
C THR A 365 -31.01 -19.36 8.96
N LYS A 366 -31.99 -19.94 8.24
CA LYS A 366 -31.91 -21.32 7.72
C LYS A 366 -30.75 -21.49 6.73
N ILE A 367 -30.47 -20.49 5.87
CA ILE A 367 -29.30 -20.54 4.96
C ILE A 367 -28.01 -20.53 5.75
N PHE A 368 -27.88 -19.74 6.83
CA PHE A 368 -26.72 -19.76 7.71
C PHE A 368 -26.51 -21.13 8.35
N SER A 369 -27.54 -21.69 8.94
CA SER A 369 -27.52 -23.03 9.56
C SER A 369 -27.08 -24.09 8.56
N ASN A 370 -27.66 -24.13 7.36
CA ASN A 370 -27.34 -25.11 6.32
C ASN A 370 -25.91 -24.99 5.76
N ASN A 371 -25.22 -23.92 6.05
CA ASN A 371 -23.81 -23.71 5.66
C ASN A 371 -22.85 -23.73 6.85
N ASN A 372 -23.32 -24.23 8.02
CA ASN A 372 -22.53 -24.33 9.25
C ASN A 372 -21.90 -23.00 9.69
N VAL A 373 -22.65 -21.90 9.57
CA VAL A 373 -22.24 -20.57 10.02
C VAL A 373 -23.10 -20.13 11.19
N SER A 374 -22.46 -19.97 12.35
CA SER A 374 -23.14 -19.54 13.57
C SER A 374 -23.25 -18.02 13.63
N ILE A 375 -24.43 -17.54 14.05
CA ILE A 375 -24.75 -16.12 14.20
C ILE A 375 -24.40 -15.68 15.62
N LYS A 376 -23.55 -14.67 15.75
CA LYS A 376 -23.16 -14.07 17.04
C LYS A 376 -24.10 -12.93 17.44
N ARG A 377 -24.52 -12.11 16.47
CA ARG A 377 -25.41 -10.97 16.70
C ARG A 377 -26.29 -10.74 15.48
N LEU A 378 -27.54 -10.33 15.71
CA LEU A 378 -28.49 -10.02 14.67
C LEU A 378 -29.22 -8.73 15.03
N ILE A 379 -29.36 -7.82 14.05
CA ILE A 379 -30.13 -6.59 14.15
C ILE A 379 -31.04 -6.55 12.93
N GLN A 380 -32.34 -6.26 13.14
CA GLN A 380 -33.29 -5.98 12.08
C GLN A 380 -33.85 -4.57 12.28
N ASP A 381 -33.58 -3.69 11.32
CA ASP A 381 -34.02 -2.29 11.32
C ASP A 381 -35.00 -2.05 10.17
N PRO A 382 -36.31 -1.82 10.45
CA PRO A 382 -37.25 -1.40 9.43
C PRO A 382 -36.87 -0.05 8.82
N LYS A 383 -36.92 0.08 7.50
CA LYS A 383 -36.67 1.38 6.84
C LYS A 383 -37.99 2.15 6.76
N LYS A 384 -38.03 3.35 7.35
CA LYS A 384 -39.18 4.27 7.29
C LYS A 384 -39.68 4.40 5.84
N ASN A 385 -40.99 4.16 5.63
CA ASN A 385 -41.71 4.33 4.36
C ASN A 385 -41.35 3.41 3.18
N LYS A 386 -40.57 2.32 3.35
CA LYS A 386 -40.07 1.55 2.18
C LYS A 386 -40.49 0.09 2.09
N LYS A 387 -41.39 -0.42 2.92
CA LYS A 387 -41.73 -1.88 2.99
C LYS A 387 -40.44 -2.73 2.84
N ALA A 388 -39.35 -2.28 3.50
CA ALA A 388 -38.02 -2.85 3.46
C ALA A 388 -37.39 -2.83 4.83
N SER A 389 -36.58 -3.81 5.12
CA SER A 389 -35.80 -3.91 6.35
C SER A 389 -34.30 -4.14 6.03
N SER A 390 -33.44 -3.59 6.87
CA SER A 390 -32.02 -3.95 6.88
C SER A 390 -31.81 -5.03 7.91
N ILE A 391 -31.27 -6.18 7.50
CA ILE A 391 -30.88 -7.25 8.40
C ILE A 391 -29.35 -7.25 8.45
N ILE A 392 -28.80 -7.04 9.66
CA ILE A 392 -27.39 -7.04 9.93
C ILE A 392 -27.06 -8.26 10.76
N ILE A 393 -26.06 -9.03 10.32
CA ILE A 393 -25.60 -10.24 10.99
C ILE A 393 -24.10 -10.15 11.24
N ILE A 394 -23.71 -10.37 12.49
CA ILE A 394 -22.31 -10.67 12.87
C ILE A 394 -22.20 -12.16 13.10
N THR A 395 -21.23 -12.81 12.47
CA THR A 395 -21.01 -14.25 12.62
C THR A 395 -19.92 -14.55 13.66
N HIS A 396 -19.95 -15.77 14.17
CA HIS A 396 -18.75 -16.38 14.75
C HIS A 396 -17.72 -16.69 13.67
N LEU A 397 -16.49 -17.09 14.05
CA LEU A 397 -15.44 -17.51 13.14
C LEU A 397 -15.94 -18.60 12.19
N SER A 398 -15.85 -18.33 10.91
CA SER A 398 -16.37 -19.20 9.85
C SER A 398 -15.45 -19.17 8.64
N LYS A 399 -15.37 -20.25 7.87
CA LYS A 399 -14.57 -20.27 6.64
C LYS A 399 -15.06 -19.22 5.66
N ASP A 400 -14.14 -18.47 5.06
CA ASP A 400 -14.45 -17.40 4.08
C ASP A 400 -15.30 -17.93 2.92
N LYS A 401 -15.02 -19.16 2.44
CA LYS A 401 -15.82 -19.79 1.39
C LYS A 401 -17.30 -20.02 1.81
N SER A 402 -17.56 -20.34 3.07
CA SER A 402 -18.94 -20.51 3.57
C SER A 402 -19.67 -19.16 3.61
N LEU A 403 -19.00 -18.11 4.09
CA LEU A 403 -19.53 -16.75 4.11
C LEU A 403 -19.91 -16.26 2.69
N ASN A 404 -18.97 -16.43 1.74
CA ASN A 404 -19.20 -16.06 0.34
C ASN A 404 -20.32 -16.90 -0.33
N LYS A 405 -20.45 -18.18 0.04
CA LYS A 405 -21.54 -19.04 -0.45
C LYS A 405 -22.91 -18.54 0.04
N ILE A 406 -23.00 -18.16 1.32
CA ILE A 406 -24.22 -17.58 1.89
C ILE A 406 -24.63 -16.31 1.12
N ILE A 407 -23.69 -15.38 0.88
CA ILE A 407 -23.94 -14.17 0.10
C ILE A 407 -24.50 -14.50 -1.29
N LYS A 408 -23.89 -15.46 -1.98
CA LYS A 408 -24.35 -15.88 -3.32
C LYS A 408 -25.77 -16.45 -3.28
N ILE A 409 -26.07 -17.33 -2.31
CA ILE A 409 -27.41 -17.94 -2.17
C ILE A 409 -28.47 -16.88 -1.85
N ILE A 410 -28.18 -15.96 -0.92
CA ILE A 410 -29.13 -14.93 -0.49
C ILE A 410 -29.37 -13.92 -1.61
N ASN A 411 -28.34 -13.49 -2.33
CA ASN A 411 -28.47 -12.53 -3.43
C ASN A 411 -29.41 -13.02 -4.56
N ASN A 412 -29.58 -14.33 -4.71
CA ASN A 412 -30.48 -14.93 -5.70
C ASN A 412 -31.93 -15.06 -5.20
N ARG A 413 -32.28 -14.54 -4.03
CA ARG A 413 -33.63 -14.65 -3.47
C ARG A 413 -34.50 -13.45 -3.88
N SER A 414 -35.78 -13.70 -4.18
CA SER A 414 -36.72 -12.66 -4.63
C SER A 414 -37.05 -11.59 -3.60
N TYR A 415 -36.72 -11.81 -2.34
CA TYR A 415 -36.90 -10.84 -1.26
C TYR A 415 -35.75 -9.86 -1.11
N ILE A 416 -34.60 -10.07 -1.77
CA ILE A 416 -33.48 -9.14 -1.76
C ILE A 416 -33.78 -7.91 -2.62
N LYS A 417 -33.50 -6.72 -2.08
CA LYS A 417 -33.69 -5.43 -2.75
C LYS A 417 -32.40 -4.83 -3.29
N LYS A 418 -31.25 -5.11 -2.64
CA LYS A 418 -29.93 -4.66 -3.05
C LYS A 418 -28.92 -5.77 -2.82
N ARG A 419 -27.83 -5.74 -3.58
CA ARG A 419 -26.70 -6.65 -3.40
C ARG A 419 -26.24 -6.62 -1.95
N SER A 420 -26.14 -7.80 -1.35
CA SER A 420 -25.71 -7.97 0.04
C SER A 420 -24.26 -7.56 0.25
N LYS A 421 -23.92 -7.10 1.46
CA LYS A 421 -22.57 -6.73 1.86
C LYS A 421 -21.96 -7.79 2.76
N LEU A 422 -20.67 -7.99 2.59
CA LEU A 422 -19.83 -8.78 3.48
C LEU A 422 -18.57 -7.97 3.79
N ILE A 423 -18.29 -7.74 5.06
CA ILE A 423 -17.04 -7.11 5.52
C ILE A 423 -16.48 -8.00 6.62
N ARG A 424 -15.23 -8.41 6.46
CA ARG A 424 -14.53 -9.23 7.45
C ARG A 424 -14.21 -8.41 8.68
N ILE A 425 -14.19 -9.05 9.85
CA ILE A 425 -13.86 -8.43 11.15
C ILE A 425 -12.48 -8.88 11.56
N ASP A 426 -11.65 -7.95 11.99
CA ASP A 426 -10.40 -8.22 12.69
C ASP A 426 -10.69 -8.13 14.19
N ASP A 427 -10.74 -9.27 14.85
CA ASP A 427 -11.02 -9.37 16.29
C ASP A 427 -9.76 -9.16 17.17
N ASN A 428 -8.56 -8.95 16.56
CA ASN A 428 -7.29 -8.74 17.27
C ASN A 428 -7.13 -7.31 17.77
#